data_5152d7f1349594438f207eb19b3027a0
#
_entry.id   5152d7f1349594438f207eb19b3027a0
#
_cell.length_a   1.000
_cell.length_b   1.000
_cell.length_c   1.000
_cell.angle_alpha   90.00
_cell.angle_beta   90.00
_cell.angle_gamma   90.00
#
_symmetry.space_group_name_H-M   'P 1'
#
loop_
_entity.id
_entity.type
_entity.pdbx_description
1 polymer ?
#
loop_
_entity_poly.entity_id
_entity_poly.type
_entity_poly.pdbx_seq_one_letter_code
_entity_poly.pdbx_strand_id
1 'polypeptide(L)'
;MTNPLIGWQVDRSAIEMVGHDLQRPECILAEPDGSLWTADARGGVMHIAADGEQTLIAQQPTAGLSESSSAADRMMGGTLPNGIAFDANGDIVIANFGTDAIERMTRDGTSELLFDNMDGKPLGKMNFCLLDNKGRIWFTVTTRQSPWTISINEKTADGYVGVIDEQGIRVVADGFVGTNEIRFDANEEWLYVVETNAKRISRVRINDAAEEVEREIYGPAD
;
A
#
# COMPACT_ATOMS: atom_id res chain seq x y z
N MET A 1 -16.05 -1.47 26.92
CA MET A 1 -14.61 -1.68 27.23
C MET A 1 -13.94 -0.31 27.14
N THR A 2 -13.16 0.09 28.13
CA THR A 2 -12.36 1.32 28.05
C THR A 2 -11.20 1.09 27.09
N ASN A 3 -10.97 2.04 26.18
CA ASN A 3 -9.82 1.97 25.28
C ASN A 3 -8.52 1.99 26.11
N PRO A 4 -7.69 0.92 26.07
CA PRO A 4 -6.47 0.81 26.88
C PRO A 4 -5.39 1.83 26.48
N LEU A 5 -5.56 2.51 25.35
CA LEU A 5 -4.62 3.55 24.87
C LEU A 5 -4.96 4.96 25.36
N ILE A 6 -6.09 5.14 26.06
CA ILE A 6 -6.41 6.47 26.62
C ILE A 6 -5.36 6.85 27.66
N GLY A 7 -4.64 7.96 27.41
CA GLY A 7 -3.57 8.45 28.26
C GLY A 7 -2.25 7.72 28.14
N TRP A 8 -2.13 6.74 27.25
CA TRP A 8 -0.86 6.08 26.97
C TRP A 8 0.11 7.04 26.26
N GLN A 9 1.33 7.08 26.73
CA GLN A 9 2.40 7.89 26.17
C GLN A 9 3.67 7.06 26.06
N VAL A 10 4.41 7.25 24.99
CA VAL A 10 5.77 6.68 24.82
C VAL A 10 6.78 7.75 25.13
N ASP A 11 7.73 7.44 26.01
CA ASP A 11 8.90 8.28 26.15
C ASP A 11 9.70 8.26 24.83
N ARG A 12 9.95 9.44 24.29
CA ARG A 12 10.70 9.56 23.02
C ARG A 12 12.10 8.95 23.11
N SER A 13 12.72 8.94 24.29
CA SER A 13 14.02 8.29 24.52
C SER A 13 13.96 6.75 24.45
N ALA A 14 12.76 6.17 24.53
CA ALA A 14 12.56 4.72 24.38
C ALA A 14 12.25 4.30 22.94
N ILE A 15 12.23 5.25 21.99
CA ILE A 15 12.02 4.96 20.57
C ILE A 15 13.38 4.66 19.94
N GLU A 16 13.52 3.43 19.49
CA GLU A 16 14.69 3.01 18.72
C GLU A 16 14.40 3.15 17.22
N MET A 17 15.39 3.71 16.49
CA MET A 17 15.34 3.81 15.03
C MET A 17 15.99 2.59 14.42
N VAL A 18 15.30 1.93 13.50
CA VAL A 18 15.79 0.76 12.77
C VAL A 18 16.03 1.13 11.32
N GLY A 19 17.17 0.67 10.78
CA GLY A 19 17.58 0.97 9.41
C GLY A 19 18.33 2.30 9.27
N HIS A 20 19.06 2.42 8.18
CA HIS A 20 19.82 3.61 7.81
C HIS A 20 19.78 3.81 6.29
N ASP A 21 19.94 5.03 5.83
CA ASP A 21 19.92 5.41 4.40
C ASP A 21 18.72 4.84 3.62
N LEU A 22 17.55 4.74 4.27
CA LEU A 22 16.33 4.33 3.61
C LEU A 22 15.79 5.47 2.75
N GLN A 23 15.34 5.16 1.54
CA GLN A 23 14.82 6.14 0.60
C GLN A 23 13.29 6.01 0.52
N ARG A 24 12.57 6.94 1.17
CA ARG A 24 11.11 6.94 1.22
C ARG A 24 10.57 5.55 1.66
N PRO A 25 10.88 5.09 2.88
CA PRO A 25 10.41 3.80 3.37
C PRO A 25 8.89 3.87 3.61
N GLU A 26 8.14 3.43 2.64
CA GLU A 26 6.69 3.29 2.70
C GLU A 26 6.35 1.83 3.00
N CYS A 27 5.36 1.60 3.82
CA CYS A 27 4.96 0.28 4.27
C CYS A 27 6.11 -0.53 4.89
N ILE A 28 5.80 -1.32 5.90
CA ILE A 28 6.77 -2.20 6.55
C ILE A 28 6.13 -3.56 6.83
N LEU A 29 6.84 -4.63 6.53
CA LEU A 29 6.50 -5.99 6.87
C LEU A 29 7.53 -6.54 7.85
N ALA A 30 7.09 -7.36 8.80
CA ALA A 30 7.96 -8.04 9.75
C ALA A 30 7.81 -9.55 9.61
N GLU A 31 8.92 -10.26 9.68
CA GLU A 31 8.93 -11.72 9.70
C GLU A 31 9.17 -12.25 11.13
N PRO A 32 8.80 -13.51 11.40
CA PRO A 32 8.95 -14.10 12.74
C PRO A 32 10.39 -14.18 13.23
N ASP A 33 11.38 -14.16 12.34
CA ASP A 33 12.79 -14.15 12.67
C ASP A 33 13.32 -12.78 13.11
N GLY A 34 12.48 -11.74 13.04
CA GLY A 34 12.80 -10.37 13.39
C GLY A 34 13.31 -9.53 12.22
N SER A 35 13.40 -10.09 11.02
CA SER A 35 13.73 -9.32 9.81
C SER A 35 12.56 -8.42 9.39
N LEU A 36 12.89 -7.32 8.71
CA LEU A 36 11.95 -6.32 8.22
C LEU A 36 12.12 -6.10 6.72
N TRP A 37 11.01 -5.78 6.07
CA TRP A 37 10.97 -5.44 4.66
C TRP A 37 10.24 -4.12 4.49
N THR A 38 10.80 -3.20 3.73
CA THR A 38 10.15 -1.91 3.45
C THR A 38 10.35 -1.51 2.00
N ALA A 39 9.34 -0.85 1.42
CA ALA A 39 9.49 -0.26 0.09
C ALA A 39 10.62 0.77 0.08
N ASP A 40 11.35 0.86 -1.03
CA ASP A 40 12.44 1.81 -1.19
C ASP A 40 12.36 2.53 -2.54
N ALA A 41 12.48 3.86 -2.50
CA ALA A 41 12.36 4.70 -3.68
C ALA A 41 13.46 4.51 -4.72
N ARG A 42 14.46 3.71 -4.43
CA ARG A 42 15.46 3.28 -5.43
C ARG A 42 14.93 2.22 -6.40
N GLY A 43 13.66 1.86 -6.27
CA GLY A 43 12.94 0.98 -7.20
C GLY A 43 13.00 -0.48 -6.79
N GLY A 44 12.86 -0.75 -5.51
CA GLY A 44 12.86 -2.09 -4.96
C GLY A 44 12.34 -2.15 -3.53
N VAL A 45 12.77 -3.16 -2.82
CA VAL A 45 12.42 -3.39 -1.41
C VAL A 45 13.71 -3.53 -0.60
N MET A 46 13.79 -2.83 0.51
CA MET A 46 14.89 -2.99 1.45
C MET A 46 14.57 -4.14 2.41
N HIS A 47 15.41 -5.13 2.46
CA HIS A 47 15.43 -6.16 3.48
C HIS A 47 16.40 -5.74 4.60
N ILE A 48 15.94 -5.75 5.84
CA ILE A 48 16.73 -5.47 7.03
C ILE A 48 16.72 -6.75 7.87
N ALA A 49 17.83 -7.47 7.89
CA ALA A 49 17.96 -8.68 8.66
C ALA A 49 17.86 -8.42 10.19
N ALA A 50 17.59 -9.45 10.99
CA ALA A 50 17.44 -9.30 12.43
C ALA A 50 18.69 -8.76 13.14
N ASP A 51 19.87 -8.91 12.55
CA ASP A 51 21.13 -8.34 13.03
C ASP A 51 21.40 -6.91 12.54
N GLY A 52 20.49 -6.35 11.71
CA GLY A 52 20.57 -5.02 11.17
C GLY A 52 21.28 -4.91 9.81
N GLU A 53 21.76 -6.01 9.21
CA GLU A 53 22.31 -5.99 7.85
C GLU A 53 21.21 -5.59 6.86
N GLN A 54 21.53 -4.68 5.93
CA GLN A 54 20.58 -4.14 4.95
C GLN A 54 20.96 -4.56 3.53
N THR A 55 19.97 -5.06 2.80
CA THR A 55 20.11 -5.42 1.39
C THR A 55 18.98 -4.80 0.58
N LEU A 56 19.31 -3.93 -0.37
CA LEU A 56 18.35 -3.45 -1.36
C LEU A 56 18.16 -4.50 -2.45
N ILE A 57 16.94 -4.98 -2.59
CA ILE A 57 16.53 -5.91 -3.64
C ILE A 57 15.75 -5.11 -4.68
N ALA A 58 16.43 -4.77 -5.78
CA ALA A 58 15.83 -4.00 -6.87
C ALA A 58 14.88 -4.86 -7.70
N GLN A 59 13.73 -4.30 -8.10
CA GLN A 59 12.82 -4.96 -9.04
C GLN A 59 13.46 -5.12 -10.42
N GLN A 60 13.29 -6.28 -11.03
CA GLN A 60 13.78 -6.59 -12.37
C GLN A 60 12.67 -7.27 -13.21
N PRO A 61 12.39 -6.77 -14.43
CA PRO A 61 13.03 -5.62 -15.05
C PRO A 61 12.64 -4.30 -14.40
N THR A 62 13.53 -3.32 -14.41
CA THR A 62 13.22 -1.97 -13.98
C THR A 62 12.49 -1.24 -15.09
N ALA A 63 11.25 -0.85 -14.88
CA ALA A 63 10.46 -0.15 -15.89
C ALA A 63 10.96 1.29 -16.11
N GLY A 64 11.63 1.54 -17.21
CA GLY A 64 11.78 2.85 -17.83
C GLY A 64 12.74 3.86 -17.19
N LEU A 65 13.27 3.65 -15.97
CA LEU A 65 14.16 4.59 -15.29
C LEU A 65 15.48 3.93 -14.89
N SER A 66 16.56 4.72 -14.94
CA SER A 66 17.88 4.27 -14.49
C SER A 66 17.99 4.26 -12.96
N GLU A 67 18.98 3.55 -12.41
CA GLU A 67 19.28 3.59 -10.97
C GLU A 67 19.57 4.99 -10.42
N SER A 68 20.01 5.91 -11.29
CA SER A 68 20.27 7.31 -10.93
C SER A 68 19.01 8.19 -10.91
N SER A 69 17.84 7.68 -11.28
CA SER A 69 16.60 8.47 -11.27
C SER A 69 16.19 8.82 -9.84
N SER A 70 15.80 10.07 -9.63
CA SER A 70 15.35 10.53 -8.31
C SER A 70 13.98 9.90 -7.94
N ALA A 71 13.63 9.89 -6.64
CA ALA A 71 12.30 9.49 -6.19
C ALA A 71 11.20 10.36 -6.85
N ALA A 72 11.47 11.64 -7.10
CA ALA A 72 10.54 12.53 -7.78
C ALA A 72 10.29 12.10 -9.24
N ASP A 73 11.33 11.70 -9.97
CA ASP A 73 11.18 11.18 -11.33
C ASP A 73 10.36 9.89 -11.34
N ARG A 74 10.60 8.99 -10.37
CA ARG A 74 9.87 7.72 -10.23
C ARG A 74 8.41 7.91 -9.83
N MET A 75 8.05 9.00 -9.14
CA MET A 75 6.64 9.36 -8.88
C MET A 75 5.85 9.72 -10.14
N MET A 76 6.55 10.11 -11.21
CA MET A 76 5.94 10.46 -12.49
C MET A 76 5.96 9.29 -13.49
N GLY A 77 6.72 8.24 -13.19
CA GLY A 77 6.84 7.04 -14.02
C GLY A 77 8.01 6.16 -13.58
N GLY A 78 8.00 4.90 -13.97
CA GLY A 78 8.99 3.90 -13.56
C GLY A 78 8.69 3.26 -12.21
N THR A 79 9.56 2.36 -11.78
CA THR A 79 9.33 1.57 -10.57
C THR A 79 9.48 2.40 -9.30
N LEU A 80 8.40 2.49 -8.53
CA LEU A 80 8.35 3.09 -7.19
C LEU A 80 7.42 2.27 -6.30
N PRO A 81 7.90 1.18 -5.68
CA PRO A 81 7.13 0.43 -4.70
C PRO A 81 6.58 1.33 -3.59
N ASN A 82 5.34 1.09 -3.18
CA ASN A 82 4.70 1.86 -2.12
C ASN A 82 4.12 0.92 -1.04
N GLY A 83 2.92 0.38 -1.23
CA GLY A 83 2.41 -0.68 -0.38
C GLY A 83 3.01 -2.02 -0.75
N ILE A 84 3.38 -2.81 0.25
CA ILE A 84 3.89 -4.18 0.06
C ILE A 84 3.17 -5.16 0.99
N ALA A 85 3.01 -6.40 0.55
CA ALA A 85 2.44 -7.48 1.33
C ALA A 85 3.08 -8.82 0.95
N PHE A 86 3.20 -9.77 1.88
CA PHE A 86 3.61 -11.13 1.53
C PHE A 86 2.42 -11.93 1.00
N ASP A 87 2.63 -12.67 -0.07
CA ASP A 87 1.69 -13.71 -0.50
C ASP A 87 1.93 -15.04 0.23
N ALA A 88 1.10 -16.04 -0.08
CA ALA A 88 1.19 -17.35 0.56
C ALA A 88 2.51 -18.10 0.28
N ASN A 89 3.24 -17.73 -0.77
CA ASN A 89 4.53 -18.31 -1.12
C ASN A 89 5.69 -17.56 -0.44
N GLY A 90 5.41 -16.42 0.20
CA GLY A 90 6.40 -15.52 0.76
C GLY A 90 7.00 -14.56 -0.27
N ASP A 91 6.45 -14.50 -1.48
CA ASP A 91 6.77 -13.48 -2.46
C ASP A 91 6.10 -12.14 -2.09
N ILE A 92 6.59 -11.05 -2.65
CA ILE A 92 6.17 -9.71 -2.29
C ILE A 92 5.18 -9.18 -3.33
N VAL A 93 3.93 -8.99 -2.95
CA VAL A 93 2.95 -8.24 -3.73
C VAL A 93 3.21 -6.75 -3.52
N ILE A 94 3.26 -6.00 -4.59
CA ILE A 94 3.63 -4.58 -4.61
C ILE A 94 2.52 -3.77 -5.24
N ALA A 95 2.00 -2.78 -4.51
CA ALA A 95 1.26 -1.67 -5.08
C ALA A 95 2.29 -0.63 -5.55
N ASN A 96 2.56 -0.61 -6.84
CA ASN A 96 3.62 0.22 -7.41
C ASN A 96 3.06 1.59 -7.81
N PHE A 97 3.43 2.61 -7.04
CA PHE A 97 3.00 4.00 -7.25
C PHE A 97 3.55 4.60 -8.55
N GLY A 98 4.73 4.16 -8.97
CA GLY A 98 5.38 4.68 -10.17
C GLY A 98 4.80 4.13 -11.47
N THR A 99 4.46 2.83 -11.49
CA THR A 99 3.91 2.14 -12.67
C THR A 99 2.38 2.10 -12.69
N ASP A 100 1.72 2.52 -11.61
CA ASP A 100 0.26 2.43 -11.44
C ASP A 100 -0.29 1.00 -11.56
N ALA A 101 0.47 0.03 -11.04
CA ALA A 101 0.22 -1.39 -11.22
C ALA A 101 0.27 -2.18 -9.89
N ILE A 102 -0.34 -3.36 -9.89
CA ILE A 102 -0.08 -4.42 -8.92
C ILE A 102 0.90 -5.39 -9.55
N GLU A 103 1.98 -5.63 -8.85
CA GLU A 103 3.09 -6.46 -9.29
C GLU A 103 3.39 -7.54 -8.24
N ARG A 104 4.07 -8.60 -8.63
CA ARG A 104 4.66 -9.57 -7.71
C ARG A 104 6.17 -9.58 -7.92
N MET A 105 6.90 -9.67 -6.83
CA MET A 105 8.34 -9.76 -6.83
C MET A 105 8.78 -10.94 -5.97
N THR A 106 9.60 -11.82 -6.52
CA THR A 106 10.31 -12.85 -5.73
C THR A 106 11.37 -12.21 -4.84
N ARG A 107 11.86 -12.94 -3.86
CA ARG A 107 12.87 -12.44 -2.92
C ARG A 107 14.24 -12.14 -3.55
N ASP A 108 14.47 -12.56 -4.77
CA ASP A 108 15.68 -12.23 -5.55
C ASP A 108 15.49 -11.02 -6.48
N GLY A 109 14.31 -10.39 -6.47
CA GLY A 109 14.01 -9.20 -7.25
C GLY A 109 13.34 -9.44 -8.59
N THR A 110 13.17 -10.69 -9.03
CA THR A 110 12.44 -10.99 -10.26
C THR A 110 10.99 -10.57 -10.14
N SER A 111 10.53 -9.68 -11.01
CA SER A 111 9.19 -9.09 -10.93
C SER A 111 8.32 -9.43 -12.12
N GLU A 112 7.04 -9.60 -11.88
CA GLU A 112 5.99 -9.77 -12.88
C GLU A 112 4.84 -8.81 -12.66
N LEU A 113 4.24 -8.37 -13.75
CA LEU A 113 3.02 -7.58 -13.72
C LEU A 113 1.83 -8.53 -13.44
N LEU A 114 1.03 -8.21 -12.42
CA LEU A 114 -0.24 -8.88 -12.18
C LEU A 114 -1.38 -8.12 -12.84
N PHE A 115 -1.54 -6.84 -12.52
CA PHE A 115 -2.62 -6.00 -13.06
C PHE A 115 -2.19 -4.54 -13.18
N ASP A 116 -2.48 -3.89 -14.31
CA ASP A 116 -2.32 -2.45 -14.57
C ASP A 116 -3.61 -1.81 -15.09
N ASN A 117 -4.62 -2.62 -15.35
CA ASN A 117 -5.92 -2.18 -15.86
C ASN A 117 -7.07 -3.02 -15.31
N MET A 118 -8.28 -2.48 -15.41
CA MET A 118 -9.53 -3.16 -15.14
C MET A 118 -10.48 -2.86 -16.29
N ASP A 119 -10.94 -3.90 -17.00
CA ASP A 119 -11.79 -3.79 -18.20
C ASP A 119 -11.18 -2.89 -19.30
N GLY A 120 -9.85 -2.94 -19.47
CA GLY A 120 -9.10 -2.15 -20.45
C GLY A 120 -8.92 -0.67 -20.08
N LYS A 121 -9.27 -0.27 -18.84
CA LYS A 121 -9.03 1.09 -18.33
C LYS A 121 -7.91 1.06 -17.30
N PRO A 122 -6.99 2.05 -17.31
CA PRO A 122 -5.98 2.18 -16.27
C PRO A 122 -6.59 2.18 -14.87
N LEU A 123 -5.91 1.55 -13.91
CA LEU A 123 -6.38 1.50 -12.53
C LEU A 123 -6.44 2.89 -11.88
N GLY A 124 -5.51 3.76 -12.22
CA GLY A 124 -5.27 5.04 -11.57
C GLY A 124 -4.04 4.98 -10.66
N LYS A 125 -3.80 6.01 -9.86
CA LYS A 125 -2.60 6.13 -9.03
C LYS A 125 -2.62 5.10 -7.90
N MET A 126 -1.92 4.00 -8.13
CA MET A 126 -1.79 2.90 -7.18
C MET A 126 -1.09 3.34 -5.90
N ASN A 127 -1.54 2.85 -4.74
CA ASN A 127 -0.95 3.28 -3.48
C ASN A 127 -0.58 2.11 -2.54
N PHE A 128 -1.55 1.31 -2.13
CA PHE A 128 -1.34 0.33 -1.08
C PHE A 128 -1.92 -1.05 -1.44
N CYS A 129 -1.36 -2.11 -0.87
CA CYS A 129 -1.93 -3.45 -0.94
C CYS A 129 -1.78 -4.21 0.38
N LEU A 130 -2.66 -5.15 0.60
CA LEU A 130 -2.59 -6.16 1.67
C LEU A 130 -3.27 -7.44 1.21
N LEU A 131 -3.00 -8.55 1.91
CA LEU A 131 -3.76 -9.78 1.76
C LEU A 131 -4.66 -10.01 2.97
N ASP A 132 -5.86 -10.51 2.71
CA ASP A 132 -6.76 -10.99 3.76
C ASP A 132 -6.47 -12.47 4.13
N ASN A 133 -7.19 -12.99 5.10
CA ASN A 133 -7.05 -14.38 5.57
C ASN A 133 -7.49 -15.43 4.55
N LYS A 134 -8.15 -15.01 3.46
CA LYS A 134 -8.54 -15.86 2.32
C LYS A 134 -7.51 -15.79 1.19
N GLY A 135 -6.44 -15.01 1.35
CA GLY A 135 -5.40 -14.81 0.34
C GLY A 135 -5.80 -13.90 -0.82
N ARG A 136 -6.89 -13.14 -0.69
CA ARG A 136 -7.30 -12.13 -1.68
C ARG A 136 -6.41 -10.90 -1.55
N ILE A 137 -6.00 -10.33 -2.68
CA ILE A 137 -5.21 -9.10 -2.69
C ILE A 137 -6.16 -7.92 -2.69
N TRP A 138 -6.13 -7.13 -1.63
CA TRP A 138 -6.82 -5.84 -1.52
C TRP A 138 -5.87 -4.72 -1.87
N PHE A 139 -6.34 -3.71 -2.59
CA PHE A 139 -5.49 -2.60 -3.02
C PHE A 139 -6.25 -1.27 -2.99
N THR A 140 -5.49 -0.19 -2.94
CA THR A 140 -6.04 1.16 -3.01
C THR A 140 -5.50 1.93 -4.20
N VAL A 141 -6.37 2.76 -4.74
CA VAL A 141 -6.05 3.75 -5.75
C VAL A 141 -6.36 5.12 -5.20
N THR A 142 -5.34 5.96 -5.12
CA THR A 142 -5.44 7.32 -4.55
C THR A 142 -6.42 8.18 -5.33
N THR A 143 -6.36 8.14 -6.67
CA THR A 143 -7.18 8.92 -7.58
C THR A 143 -7.11 8.34 -8.99
N ARG A 144 -8.15 8.56 -9.76
CA ARG A 144 -8.16 8.27 -11.22
C ARG A 144 -7.72 9.47 -12.07
N GLN A 145 -7.42 10.61 -11.45
CA GLN A 145 -6.97 11.81 -12.17
C GLN A 145 -5.55 11.63 -12.72
N SER A 146 -5.33 12.20 -13.92
CA SER A 146 -4.00 12.28 -14.52
C SER A 146 -3.76 13.72 -14.99
N PRO A 147 -2.70 14.39 -14.52
CA PRO A 147 -1.72 13.90 -13.51
C PRO A 147 -2.36 13.80 -12.11
N TRP A 148 -1.95 12.80 -11.35
CA TRP A 148 -2.50 12.49 -10.02
C TRP A 148 -2.41 13.66 -9.02
N THR A 149 -1.43 14.56 -9.21
CA THR A 149 -1.21 15.73 -8.35
C THR A 149 -2.37 16.71 -8.30
N ILE A 150 -3.27 16.68 -9.30
CA ILE A 150 -4.52 17.47 -9.31
C ILE A 150 -5.37 17.14 -8.07
N SER A 151 -5.47 15.86 -7.71
CA SER A 151 -6.29 15.39 -6.58
C SER A 151 -5.90 16.00 -5.23
N ILE A 152 -4.64 16.42 -5.07
CA ILE A 152 -4.16 17.05 -3.82
C ILE A 152 -4.91 18.35 -3.54
N ASN A 153 -5.14 19.16 -4.57
CA ASN A 153 -5.78 20.47 -4.44
C ASN A 153 -7.30 20.39 -4.59
N GLU A 154 -7.78 19.62 -5.55
CA GLU A 154 -9.21 19.52 -5.88
C GLU A 154 -9.99 18.64 -4.90
N LYS A 155 -9.30 17.77 -4.15
CA LYS A 155 -9.91 16.82 -3.20
C LYS A 155 -11.05 16.02 -3.83
N THR A 156 -10.83 15.55 -5.05
CA THR A 156 -11.82 14.77 -5.79
C THR A 156 -12.06 13.43 -5.09
N ALA A 157 -13.32 13.06 -4.93
CA ALA A 157 -13.74 11.79 -4.33
C ALA A 157 -13.79 10.68 -5.40
N ASP A 158 -12.64 10.32 -5.95
CA ASP A 158 -12.50 9.33 -7.03
C ASP A 158 -11.51 8.21 -6.70
N GLY A 159 -10.94 8.23 -5.50
CA GLY A 159 -10.14 7.14 -4.97
C GLY A 159 -11.02 5.94 -4.58
N TYR A 160 -10.45 4.74 -4.59
CA TYR A 160 -11.20 3.54 -4.33
C TYR A 160 -10.36 2.44 -3.67
N VAL A 161 -11.07 1.45 -3.13
CA VAL A 161 -10.54 0.15 -2.69
C VAL A 161 -10.99 -0.90 -3.69
N GLY A 162 -10.07 -1.71 -4.16
CA GLY A 162 -10.34 -2.86 -5.01
C GLY A 162 -9.87 -4.18 -4.39
N VAL A 163 -10.30 -5.27 -5.00
CA VAL A 163 -9.90 -6.63 -4.64
C VAL A 163 -9.56 -7.44 -5.88
N ILE A 164 -8.61 -8.34 -5.74
CA ILE A 164 -8.24 -9.35 -6.73
C ILE A 164 -8.41 -10.72 -6.07
N ASP A 165 -9.22 -11.56 -6.65
CA ASP A 165 -9.47 -12.94 -6.24
C ASP A 165 -9.78 -13.85 -7.45
N GLU A 166 -10.33 -15.03 -7.23
CA GLU A 166 -10.71 -15.98 -8.29
C GLU A 166 -11.73 -15.42 -9.29
N GLN A 167 -12.48 -14.38 -8.91
CA GLN A 167 -13.43 -13.70 -9.80
C GLN A 167 -12.76 -12.61 -10.65
N GLY A 168 -11.47 -12.36 -10.43
CA GLY A 168 -10.69 -11.31 -11.10
C GLY A 168 -10.59 -10.03 -10.27
N ILE A 169 -10.21 -8.96 -10.95
CA ILE A 169 -10.04 -7.63 -10.34
C ILE A 169 -11.34 -6.83 -10.38
N ARG A 170 -11.74 -6.20 -9.26
CA ARG A 170 -12.93 -5.34 -9.19
C ARG A 170 -12.83 -4.27 -8.10
N VAL A 171 -13.63 -3.22 -8.24
CA VAL A 171 -13.84 -2.21 -7.21
C VAL A 171 -14.80 -2.75 -6.15
N VAL A 172 -14.46 -2.54 -4.88
CA VAL A 172 -15.28 -2.90 -3.72
C VAL A 172 -15.95 -1.67 -3.11
N ALA A 173 -15.19 -0.61 -2.91
CA ALA A 173 -15.65 0.62 -2.30
C ALA A 173 -15.04 1.82 -3.03
N ASP A 174 -15.84 2.80 -3.41
CA ASP A 174 -15.46 3.94 -4.26
C ASP A 174 -15.80 5.27 -3.59
N GLY A 175 -15.28 6.37 -4.12
CA GLY A 175 -15.65 7.71 -3.68
C GLY A 175 -14.87 8.21 -2.46
N PHE A 176 -13.66 7.75 -2.25
CA PHE A 176 -12.74 8.26 -1.23
C PHE A 176 -11.91 9.43 -1.75
N VAL A 177 -11.47 10.30 -0.84
CA VAL A 177 -10.68 11.49 -1.18
C VAL A 177 -9.21 11.27 -0.87
N GLY A 178 -8.46 10.84 -1.86
CA GLY A 178 -7.03 10.53 -1.71
C GLY A 178 -6.81 9.27 -0.87
N THR A 179 -7.32 8.13 -1.36
CA THR A 179 -7.17 6.82 -0.70
C THR A 179 -5.70 6.47 -0.53
N ASN A 180 -5.32 6.11 0.68
CA ASN A 180 -3.95 5.73 1.05
C ASN A 180 -3.95 4.30 1.60
N GLU A 181 -3.48 4.09 2.83
CA GLU A 181 -3.43 2.76 3.44
C GLU A 181 -4.81 2.23 3.83
N ILE A 182 -4.90 0.91 3.89
CA ILE A 182 -6.05 0.19 4.41
C ILE A 182 -5.59 -0.86 5.44
N ARG A 183 -6.46 -1.14 6.42
CA ARG A 183 -6.24 -2.24 7.38
C ARG A 183 -7.58 -2.84 7.79
N PHE A 184 -7.62 -4.16 7.87
CA PHE A 184 -8.75 -4.85 8.47
C PHE A 184 -8.70 -4.79 10.01
N ASP A 185 -9.85 -4.89 10.63
CA ASP A 185 -9.93 -5.26 12.04
C ASP A 185 -9.59 -6.76 12.23
N ALA A 186 -9.51 -7.20 13.49
CA ALA A 186 -9.10 -8.57 13.81
C ALA A 186 -10.01 -9.67 13.24
N ASN A 187 -11.26 -9.35 12.92
CA ASN A 187 -12.22 -10.31 12.38
C ASN A 187 -12.40 -10.18 10.86
N GLU A 188 -11.72 -9.21 10.24
CA GLU A 188 -11.87 -8.82 8.83
C GLU A 188 -13.31 -8.46 8.42
N GLU A 189 -14.09 -7.93 9.40
CA GLU A 189 -15.44 -7.42 9.14
C GLU A 189 -15.41 -5.94 8.71
N TRP A 190 -14.48 -5.16 9.27
CA TRP A 190 -14.30 -3.75 8.98
C TRP A 190 -12.95 -3.47 8.33
N LEU A 191 -12.98 -2.81 7.19
CA LEU A 191 -11.83 -2.27 6.50
C LEU A 191 -11.71 -0.79 6.79
N TYR A 192 -10.65 -0.39 7.48
CA TYR A 192 -10.29 1.01 7.72
C TYR A 192 -9.56 1.57 6.52
N VAL A 193 -9.99 2.73 6.05
CA VAL A 193 -9.48 3.38 4.83
C VAL A 193 -8.98 4.77 5.19
N VAL A 194 -7.70 5.04 5.00
CA VAL A 194 -7.10 6.36 5.18
C VAL A 194 -7.38 7.22 3.95
N GLU A 195 -8.01 8.37 4.16
CA GLU A 195 -8.25 9.40 3.15
C GLU A 195 -7.33 10.59 3.39
N THR A 196 -6.12 10.55 2.83
CA THR A 196 -5.07 11.54 3.10
C THR A 196 -5.49 12.96 2.74
N ASN A 197 -6.11 13.17 1.57
CA ASN A 197 -6.51 14.50 1.13
C ASN A 197 -7.73 15.04 1.91
N ALA A 198 -8.57 14.16 2.45
CA ALA A 198 -9.66 14.51 3.36
C ALA A 198 -9.23 14.61 4.82
N LYS A 199 -8.02 14.15 5.17
CA LYS A 199 -7.47 14.12 6.54
C LYS A 199 -8.35 13.35 7.54
N ARG A 200 -8.91 12.22 7.10
CA ARG A 200 -9.79 11.40 7.92
C ARG A 200 -9.55 9.91 7.68
N ILE A 201 -10.16 9.11 8.53
CA ILE A 201 -10.28 7.66 8.35
C ILE A 201 -11.77 7.35 8.19
N SER A 202 -12.10 6.67 7.10
CA SER A 202 -13.39 5.99 6.93
C SER A 202 -13.23 4.51 7.26
N ARG A 203 -14.31 3.84 7.63
CA ARG A 203 -14.32 2.39 7.65
C ARG A 203 -15.51 1.85 6.86
N VAL A 204 -15.29 0.72 6.26
CA VAL A 204 -16.23 0.03 5.38
C VAL A 204 -16.46 -1.37 5.93
N ARG A 205 -17.70 -1.76 6.15
CA ARG A 205 -18.03 -3.13 6.50
C ARG A 205 -18.11 -3.96 5.24
N ILE A 206 -17.37 -5.07 5.24
CA ILE A 206 -17.19 -5.96 4.09
C ILE A 206 -17.83 -7.29 4.39
N ASN A 207 -18.61 -7.82 3.44
CA ASN A 207 -19.15 -9.18 3.54
C ASN A 207 -18.17 -10.22 2.97
N ASP A 208 -18.53 -11.50 3.11
CA ASP A 208 -17.72 -12.64 2.62
C ASP A 208 -17.44 -12.63 1.11
N ALA A 209 -18.32 -12.00 0.33
CA ALA A 209 -18.17 -11.83 -1.12
C ALA A 209 -17.30 -10.65 -1.52
N ALA A 210 -16.66 -9.98 -0.55
CA ALA A 210 -15.91 -8.75 -0.74
C ALA A 210 -16.76 -7.61 -1.33
N GLU A 211 -17.94 -7.39 -0.76
CA GLU A 211 -18.82 -6.29 -1.13
C GLU A 211 -18.99 -5.33 0.05
N GLU A 212 -19.05 -4.03 -0.25
CA GLU A 212 -19.38 -3.00 0.73
C GLU A 212 -20.83 -3.15 1.21
N VAL A 213 -21.02 -3.26 2.53
CA VAL A 213 -22.34 -3.35 3.17
C VAL A 213 -22.72 -2.06 3.87
N GLU A 214 -21.73 -1.37 4.44
CA GLU A 214 -21.92 -0.19 5.25
C GLU A 214 -20.67 0.65 5.25
N ARG A 215 -20.78 1.96 5.36
CA ARG A 215 -19.66 2.90 5.45
C ARG A 215 -19.94 3.98 6.47
N GLU A 216 -18.93 4.35 7.23
CA GLU A 216 -18.99 5.50 8.11
C GLU A 216 -17.63 6.21 8.22
N ILE A 217 -17.66 7.47 8.64
CA ILE A 217 -16.45 8.19 9.04
C ILE A 217 -16.08 7.71 10.43
N TYR A 218 -14.86 7.19 10.59
CA TYR A 218 -14.37 6.65 11.87
C TYR A 218 -13.59 7.71 12.67
N GLY A 219 -12.89 8.63 11.99
CA GLY A 219 -12.22 9.76 12.64
C GLY A 219 -11.11 10.40 11.80
N PRO A 220 -10.61 11.57 12.22
CA PRO A 220 -11.37 12.53 13.00
C PRO A 220 -12.57 13.03 12.19
N ALA A 221 -13.65 13.35 12.88
CA ALA A 221 -14.76 14.11 12.31
C ALA A 221 -14.54 15.57 12.71
N ASP A 222 -14.38 16.46 11.74
CA ASP A 222 -14.33 17.91 11.97
C ASP A 222 -15.71 18.44 12.35
#